data_b346b5253fe5faad4c0f8d33d7935cdd
#
_entry.id   b346b5253fe5faad4c0f8d33d7935cdd
#
_cell.length_a   1.000
_cell.length_b   1.000
_cell.length_c   1.000
_cell.angle_alpha   90.00
_cell.angle_beta   90.00
_cell.angle_gamma   90.00
#
_symmetry.space_group_name_H-M   'P 1'
#
loop_
_entity.id
_entity.type
_entity.pdbx_description
1 polymer ?
#
loop_
_entity_poly.entity_id
_entity_poly.type
_entity_poly.pdbx_seq_one_letter_code
_entity_poly.pdbx_strand_id
1 'polypeptide(L)'
;RFEVGDAQNLPLDDHSRDIVASALVLNFVPDNSKALSEMKRVVRPGGTVAFYVWDYPGGGMGFMRAFWNAAIALDPAVASDFAEGKRFPFCTAAGLSELVTNAGLQSVECTAIEIPTIFADFDDFWRPFTLGAGPAPGYCVSLPEEAREKLRQKLSDDLPRQDNGTITLNARAWAVKTLAG
;
A
#
# COMPACT_ATOMS: atom_id res chain seq x y z
N ARG A 1 -4.81 19.68 -15.28
CA ARG A 1 -3.79 19.24 -16.25
C ARG A 1 -3.13 17.98 -15.71
N PHE A 2 -2.97 16.96 -16.55
CA PHE A 2 -2.24 15.74 -16.23
C PHE A 2 -1.01 15.66 -17.12
N GLU A 3 0.13 15.27 -16.52
CA GLU A 3 1.41 15.16 -17.21
C GLU A 3 2.12 13.89 -16.77
N VAL A 4 2.91 13.31 -17.67
CA VAL A 4 3.83 12.22 -17.32
C VAL A 4 5.09 12.83 -16.73
N GLY A 5 5.56 12.30 -15.60
CA GLY A 5 6.75 12.77 -14.91
C GLY A 5 7.37 11.70 -14.02
N ASP A 6 8.60 11.92 -13.60
CA ASP A 6 9.28 11.10 -12.60
C ASP A 6 9.15 11.78 -11.23
N ALA A 7 8.66 11.06 -10.24
CA ALA A 7 8.56 11.58 -8.86
C ALA A 7 9.92 11.94 -8.26
N GLN A 8 11.01 11.36 -8.79
CA GLN A 8 12.40 11.63 -8.37
C GLN A 8 13.02 12.81 -9.12
N ASN A 9 12.31 13.41 -10.08
CA ASN A 9 12.74 14.58 -10.85
C ASN A 9 11.50 15.28 -11.44
N LEU A 10 10.78 16.00 -10.60
CA LEU A 10 9.54 16.67 -11.00
C LEU A 10 9.81 17.81 -11.98
N PRO A 11 9.10 17.89 -13.11
CA PRO A 11 9.26 18.96 -14.09
C PRO A 11 8.56 20.26 -13.65
N LEU A 12 8.88 20.73 -12.45
CA LEU A 12 8.28 21.89 -11.79
C LEU A 12 9.38 22.75 -11.20
N ASP A 13 9.18 24.07 -11.23
CA ASP A 13 10.09 25.04 -10.64
C ASP A 13 10.11 24.93 -9.11
N ASP A 14 11.22 25.35 -8.49
CA ASP A 14 11.37 25.45 -7.05
C ASP A 14 10.28 26.37 -6.47
N HIS A 15 9.73 26.00 -5.32
CA HIS A 15 8.76 26.81 -4.57
C HIS A 15 7.53 27.26 -5.37
N SER A 16 7.13 26.50 -6.38
CA SER A 16 6.05 26.82 -7.30
C SER A 16 4.68 26.30 -6.88
N ARG A 17 4.60 25.56 -5.77
CA ARG A 17 3.36 24.94 -5.28
C ARG A 17 3.12 25.25 -3.81
N ASP A 18 1.86 25.41 -3.43
CA ASP A 18 1.44 25.56 -2.04
C ASP A 18 1.34 24.21 -1.33
N ILE A 19 0.91 23.20 -2.08
CA ILE A 19 0.69 21.83 -1.58
C ILE A 19 1.20 20.84 -2.63
N VAL A 20 1.89 19.82 -2.15
CA VAL A 20 2.26 18.64 -2.96
C VAL A 20 1.71 17.39 -2.25
N ALA A 21 0.99 16.56 -2.97
CA ALA A 21 0.39 15.35 -2.42
C ALA A 21 0.74 14.10 -3.24
N SER A 22 0.91 12.96 -2.56
CA SER A 22 1.09 11.65 -3.18
C SER A 22 0.13 10.63 -2.56
N ALA A 23 -0.60 9.90 -3.40
CA ALA A 23 -1.63 8.97 -2.98
C ALA A 23 -1.27 7.54 -3.40
N LEU A 24 -0.92 6.68 -2.42
CA LEU A 24 -0.61 5.24 -2.59
C LEU A 24 0.50 4.93 -3.61
N VAL A 25 1.46 5.85 -3.79
CA VAL A 25 2.51 5.76 -4.81
C VAL A 25 3.91 5.75 -4.21
N LEU A 26 4.16 6.53 -3.15
CA LEU A 26 5.51 6.79 -2.66
C LEU A 26 6.30 5.50 -2.36
N ASN A 27 5.66 4.46 -1.85
CA ASN A 27 6.29 3.17 -1.56
C ASN A 27 6.77 2.42 -2.82
N PHE A 28 6.27 2.76 -3.99
CA PHE A 28 6.69 2.15 -5.26
C PHE A 28 7.80 2.93 -5.96
N VAL A 29 8.12 4.13 -5.48
CA VAL A 29 9.21 4.93 -6.04
C VAL A 29 10.55 4.31 -5.61
N PRO A 30 11.50 4.02 -6.52
CA PRO A 30 12.75 3.36 -6.17
C PRO A 30 13.57 4.11 -5.12
N ASP A 31 13.66 5.44 -5.22
CA ASP A 31 14.29 6.30 -4.21
C ASP A 31 13.24 7.22 -3.57
N ASN A 32 12.66 6.74 -2.47
CA ASN A 32 11.64 7.48 -1.71
C ASN A 32 12.20 8.79 -1.15
N SER A 33 13.46 8.81 -0.71
CA SER A 33 14.11 9.99 -0.15
C SER A 33 14.26 11.07 -1.20
N LYS A 34 14.64 10.70 -2.43
CA LYS A 34 14.74 11.63 -3.54
C LYS A 34 13.36 12.17 -3.94
N ALA A 35 12.34 11.32 -3.98
CA ALA A 35 10.97 11.78 -4.24
C ALA A 35 10.50 12.79 -3.19
N LEU A 36 10.74 12.55 -1.91
CA LEU A 36 10.41 13.50 -0.85
C LEU A 36 11.22 14.80 -0.96
N SER A 37 12.49 14.72 -1.35
CA SER A 37 13.31 15.90 -1.61
C SER A 37 12.76 16.74 -2.76
N GLU A 38 12.26 16.11 -3.82
CA GLU A 38 11.60 16.79 -4.93
C GLU A 38 10.24 17.40 -4.49
N MET A 39 9.45 16.69 -3.72
CA MET A 39 8.21 17.25 -3.15
C MET A 39 8.51 18.48 -2.30
N LYS A 40 9.58 18.43 -1.49
CA LYS A 40 10.05 19.58 -0.69
C LYS A 40 10.53 20.73 -1.57
N ARG A 41 11.32 20.45 -2.62
CA ARG A 41 11.87 21.47 -3.54
C ARG A 41 10.78 22.29 -4.22
N VAL A 42 9.74 21.61 -4.73
CA VAL A 42 8.69 22.28 -5.52
C VAL A 42 7.64 22.97 -4.66
N VAL A 43 7.52 22.61 -3.38
CA VAL A 43 6.61 23.31 -2.46
C VAL A 43 7.31 24.55 -1.89
N ARG A 44 6.55 25.65 -1.74
CA ARG A 44 7.09 26.90 -1.16
C ARG A 44 7.42 26.73 0.33
N PRO A 45 8.32 27.53 0.92
CA PRO A 45 8.55 27.55 2.34
C PRO A 45 7.24 27.73 3.13
N GLY A 46 7.03 26.90 4.17
CA GLY A 46 5.78 26.86 4.95
C GLY A 46 4.61 26.17 4.22
N GLY A 47 4.78 25.72 3.00
CA GLY A 47 3.77 24.96 2.28
C GLY A 47 3.69 23.50 2.76
N THR A 48 2.68 22.78 2.30
CA THR A 48 2.36 21.43 2.79
C THR A 48 2.86 20.35 1.84
N VAL A 49 3.55 19.35 2.39
CA VAL A 49 3.77 18.05 1.75
C VAL A 49 2.90 17.02 2.45
N ALA A 50 2.11 16.26 1.71
CA ALA A 50 1.26 15.23 2.24
C ALA A 50 1.30 13.97 1.38
N PHE A 51 1.22 12.82 2.01
CA PHE A 51 1.08 11.55 1.30
C PHE A 51 0.42 10.50 2.16
N TYR A 52 -0.05 9.42 1.55
CA TYR A 52 -0.48 8.23 2.27
C TYR A 52 -0.08 6.97 1.53
N VAL A 53 0.21 5.94 2.31
CA VAL A 53 0.59 4.60 1.83
C VAL A 53 -0.13 3.54 2.66
N TRP A 54 -0.36 2.37 2.08
CA TRP A 54 -0.93 1.27 2.85
C TRP A 54 0.00 0.81 3.97
N ASP A 55 -0.58 0.42 5.11
CA ASP A 55 0.12 -0.22 6.22
C ASP A 55 0.42 -1.70 5.88
N TYR A 56 1.40 -1.93 5.05
CA TYR A 56 1.78 -3.29 4.64
C TYR A 56 2.31 -4.14 5.81
N PRO A 57 3.28 -3.66 6.63
CA PRO A 57 3.84 -4.48 7.72
C PRO A 57 2.85 -4.74 8.85
N GLY A 58 1.99 -3.75 9.18
CA GLY A 58 1.00 -3.87 10.24
C GLY A 58 -0.25 -4.64 9.84
N GLY A 59 -0.28 -5.18 8.61
CA GLY A 59 -1.42 -5.94 8.10
C GLY A 59 -2.66 -5.09 7.85
N GLY A 60 -2.48 -3.80 7.57
CA GLY A 60 -3.54 -2.86 7.29
C GLY A 60 -4.29 -3.12 5.98
N MET A 61 -3.82 -4.03 5.13
CA MET A 61 -4.56 -4.51 3.96
C MET A 61 -5.14 -5.89 4.26
N GLY A 62 -6.26 -5.95 4.99
CA GLY A 62 -6.84 -7.19 5.49
C GLY A 62 -7.08 -8.25 4.41
N PHE A 63 -7.57 -7.84 3.22
CA PHE A 63 -7.80 -8.75 2.09
C PHE A 63 -6.49 -9.32 1.51
N MET A 64 -5.43 -8.52 1.40
CA MET A 64 -4.12 -8.98 0.96
C MET A 64 -3.46 -9.89 1.99
N ARG A 65 -3.58 -9.54 3.27
CA ARG A 65 -3.07 -10.37 4.36
C ARG A 65 -3.76 -11.72 4.42
N ALA A 66 -5.08 -11.77 4.25
CA ALA A 66 -5.82 -13.02 4.18
C ALA A 66 -5.29 -13.91 3.03
N PHE A 67 -5.11 -13.32 1.84
CA PHE A 67 -4.55 -14.01 0.68
C PHE A 67 -3.16 -14.59 0.98
N TRP A 68 -2.22 -13.77 1.46
CA TRP A 68 -0.85 -14.22 1.71
C TRP A 68 -0.75 -15.22 2.87
N ASN A 69 -1.57 -15.08 3.91
CA ASN A 69 -1.63 -16.06 4.99
C ASN A 69 -2.06 -17.44 4.48
N ALA A 70 -3.07 -17.50 3.63
CA ALA A 70 -3.52 -18.76 3.03
C ALA A 70 -2.46 -19.34 2.07
N ALA A 71 -1.83 -18.50 1.24
CA ALA A 71 -0.78 -18.92 0.33
C ALA A 71 0.44 -19.46 1.08
N ILE A 72 0.90 -18.77 2.13
CA ILE A 72 2.04 -19.19 2.99
C ILE A 72 1.71 -20.49 3.73
N ALA A 73 0.47 -20.69 4.16
CA ALA A 73 0.08 -21.94 4.82
C ALA A 73 0.12 -23.15 3.87
N LEU A 74 -0.08 -22.95 2.57
CA LEU A 74 -0.02 -23.99 1.55
C LEU A 74 1.39 -24.19 0.99
N ASP A 75 2.15 -23.14 0.84
CA ASP A 75 3.52 -23.15 0.32
C ASP A 75 4.38 -22.07 1.00
N PRO A 76 5.00 -22.38 2.15
CA PRO A 76 5.80 -21.43 2.91
C PRO A 76 7.07 -20.96 2.17
N ALA A 77 7.63 -21.79 1.31
CA ALA A 77 8.91 -21.52 0.68
C ALA A 77 8.80 -20.43 -0.41
N VAL A 78 7.71 -20.43 -1.15
CA VAL A 78 7.52 -19.53 -2.31
C VAL A 78 6.68 -18.31 -1.94
N ALA A 79 5.57 -18.49 -1.24
CA ALA A 79 4.62 -17.42 -0.99
C ALA A 79 5.17 -16.33 -0.04
N SER A 80 6.06 -16.68 0.91
CA SER A 80 6.61 -15.72 1.87
C SER A 80 7.44 -14.61 1.23
N ASP A 81 8.03 -14.85 0.05
CA ASP A 81 8.91 -13.89 -0.62
C ASP A 81 8.12 -12.78 -1.35
N PHE A 82 6.85 -13.05 -1.64
CA PHE A 82 5.97 -12.10 -2.33
C PHE A 82 5.11 -11.25 -1.39
N ALA A 83 5.14 -11.51 -0.08
CA ALA A 83 4.34 -10.75 0.88
C ALA A 83 4.77 -9.27 0.93
N GLU A 84 3.83 -8.36 0.63
CA GLU A 84 4.08 -6.91 0.55
C GLU A 84 4.64 -6.32 1.84
N GLY A 85 4.31 -6.89 3.01
CA GLY A 85 4.86 -6.46 4.30
C GLY A 85 6.37 -6.60 4.40
N LYS A 86 6.97 -7.59 3.72
CA LYS A 86 8.42 -7.73 3.60
C LYS A 86 9.01 -6.77 2.57
N ARG A 87 8.25 -6.48 1.52
CA ARG A 87 8.67 -5.60 0.42
C ARG A 87 8.73 -4.13 0.83
N PHE A 88 7.82 -3.69 1.71
CA PHE A 88 7.71 -2.30 2.13
C PHE A 88 7.78 -2.15 3.66
N PRO A 89 8.91 -2.53 4.29
CA PRO A 89 9.03 -2.56 5.76
C PRO A 89 8.92 -1.17 6.42
N PHE A 90 9.20 -0.11 5.67
CA PHE A 90 9.13 1.27 6.16
C PHE A 90 7.70 1.84 6.18
N CYS A 91 6.69 1.17 5.60
CA CYS A 91 5.29 1.61 5.59
C CYS A 91 4.63 1.42 6.95
N THR A 92 5.21 2.00 7.99
CA THR A 92 4.72 2.09 9.36
C THR A 92 4.72 3.55 9.81
N ALA A 93 3.96 3.90 10.85
CA ALA A 93 3.97 5.27 11.38
C ALA A 93 5.39 5.74 11.74
N ALA A 94 6.17 4.89 12.40
CA ALA A 94 7.56 5.20 12.78
C ALA A 94 8.48 5.35 11.56
N GLY A 95 8.46 4.39 10.64
CA GLY A 95 9.31 4.39 9.44
C GLY A 95 9.02 5.57 8.51
N LEU A 96 7.74 5.94 8.35
CA LEU A 96 7.36 7.11 7.55
C LEU A 96 7.76 8.42 8.22
N SER A 97 7.63 8.52 9.55
CA SER A 97 8.09 9.70 10.30
C SER A 97 9.62 9.87 10.20
N GLU A 98 10.37 8.79 10.29
CA GLU A 98 11.81 8.78 10.11
C GLU A 98 12.21 9.21 8.69
N LEU A 99 11.56 8.63 7.67
CA LEU A 99 11.81 8.95 6.26
C LEU A 99 11.61 10.45 5.98
N VAL A 100 10.54 11.04 6.50
CA VAL A 100 10.20 12.46 6.33
C VAL A 100 11.19 13.36 7.07
N THR A 101 11.56 12.98 8.29
CA THR A 101 12.56 13.72 9.09
C THR A 101 13.92 13.74 8.41
N ASN A 102 14.35 12.60 7.86
CA ASN A 102 15.61 12.47 7.11
C ASN A 102 15.61 13.29 5.81
N ALA A 103 14.44 13.55 5.21
CA ALA A 103 14.30 14.47 4.08
C ALA A 103 14.32 15.95 4.51
N GLY A 104 14.46 16.23 5.80
CA GLY A 104 14.52 17.61 6.36
C GLY A 104 13.18 18.35 6.30
N LEU A 105 12.07 17.60 6.29
CA LEU A 105 10.73 18.17 6.46
C LEU A 105 10.39 18.29 7.94
N GLN A 106 9.52 19.23 8.29
CA GLN A 106 9.24 19.60 9.69
C GLN A 106 7.76 19.38 10.05
N SER A 107 7.45 19.42 11.35
CA SER A 107 6.07 19.33 11.85
C SER A 107 5.35 18.08 11.31
N VAL A 108 5.96 16.91 11.50
CA VAL A 108 5.46 15.64 10.99
C VAL A 108 4.22 15.19 11.79
N GLU A 109 3.10 15.10 11.12
CA GLU A 109 1.87 14.49 11.63
C GLU A 109 1.65 13.18 10.88
N CYS A 110 1.58 12.05 11.59
CA CYS A 110 1.27 10.74 11.00
C CYS A 110 0.01 10.17 11.65
N THR A 111 -1.01 9.89 10.84
CA THR A 111 -2.32 9.44 11.30
C THR A 111 -2.78 8.22 10.51
N ALA A 112 -3.44 7.27 11.19
CA ALA A 112 -4.08 6.14 10.52
C ALA A 112 -5.39 6.58 9.87
N ILE A 113 -5.60 6.16 8.62
CA ILE A 113 -6.89 6.21 7.94
C ILE A 113 -7.36 4.76 7.82
N GLU A 114 -8.48 4.43 8.44
CA GLU A 114 -9.05 3.09 8.42
C GLU A 114 -10.38 3.10 7.69
N ILE A 115 -10.57 2.13 6.81
CA ILE A 115 -11.82 1.93 6.05
C ILE A 115 -12.21 0.45 6.06
N PRO A 116 -13.49 0.11 6.17
CA PRO A 116 -13.96 -1.24 5.92
C PRO A 116 -13.88 -1.53 4.42
N THR A 117 -13.33 -2.70 4.07
CA THR A 117 -13.43 -3.28 2.73
C THR A 117 -14.49 -4.36 2.77
N ILE A 118 -15.60 -4.14 2.07
CA ILE A 118 -16.77 -4.99 2.10
C ILE A 118 -16.91 -5.71 0.77
N PHE A 119 -16.98 -7.02 0.81
CA PHE A 119 -17.23 -7.88 -0.33
C PHE A 119 -18.62 -8.51 -0.17
N ALA A 120 -19.41 -8.51 -1.23
CA ALA A 120 -20.77 -9.02 -1.20
C ALA A 120 -20.83 -10.52 -0.88
N ASP A 121 -19.84 -11.27 -1.35
CA ASP A 121 -19.66 -12.69 -1.13
C ASP A 121 -18.19 -13.10 -1.36
N PHE A 122 -17.92 -14.41 -1.35
CA PHE A 122 -16.59 -14.94 -1.57
C PHE A 122 -16.12 -14.76 -3.03
N ASP A 123 -17.00 -14.82 -4.01
CA ASP A 123 -16.62 -14.65 -5.41
C ASP A 123 -16.23 -13.19 -5.70
N ASP A 124 -16.89 -12.23 -5.07
CA ASP A 124 -16.52 -10.81 -5.12
C ASP A 124 -15.13 -10.57 -4.49
N PHE A 125 -14.80 -11.25 -3.38
CA PHE A 125 -13.47 -11.24 -2.79
C PHE A 125 -12.41 -11.90 -3.68
N TRP A 126 -12.73 -13.06 -4.27
CA TRP A 126 -11.77 -13.89 -5.02
C TRP A 126 -11.43 -13.35 -6.40
N ARG A 127 -12.43 -12.81 -7.11
CA ARG A 127 -12.31 -12.38 -8.51
C ARG A 127 -11.12 -11.45 -8.79
N PRO A 128 -10.79 -10.43 -8.00
CA PRO A 128 -9.62 -9.58 -8.24
C PRO A 128 -8.30 -10.34 -8.31
N PHE A 129 -8.13 -11.41 -7.56
CA PHE A 129 -6.91 -12.21 -7.58
C PHE A 129 -6.75 -13.03 -8.87
N THR A 130 -7.81 -13.24 -9.62
CA THR A 130 -7.76 -13.95 -10.89
C THR A 130 -7.38 -13.07 -12.09
N LEU A 131 -7.21 -11.76 -11.89
CA LEU A 131 -6.93 -10.79 -12.95
C LEU A 131 -5.43 -10.60 -13.26
N GLY A 132 -4.54 -11.12 -12.44
CA GLY A 132 -3.10 -11.13 -12.66
C GLY A 132 -2.38 -9.77 -12.47
N ALA A 133 -3.09 -8.72 -12.07
CA ALA A 133 -2.50 -7.40 -11.89
C ALA A 133 -1.92 -7.21 -10.47
N GLY A 134 -0.60 -7.07 -10.35
CA GLY A 134 0.10 -6.91 -9.07
C GLY A 134 0.61 -8.23 -8.48
N PRO A 135 1.32 -8.17 -7.30
CA PRO A 135 2.02 -9.33 -6.76
C PRO A 135 1.10 -10.50 -6.40
N ALA A 136 0.06 -10.30 -5.61
CA ALA A 136 -0.83 -11.37 -5.17
C ALA A 136 -1.68 -11.95 -6.33
N PRO A 137 -2.32 -11.14 -7.20
CA PRO A 137 -2.95 -11.66 -8.40
C PRO A 137 -1.98 -12.33 -9.36
N GLY A 138 -0.78 -11.77 -9.55
CA GLY A 138 0.27 -12.39 -10.37
C GLY A 138 0.68 -13.77 -9.85
N TYR A 139 0.89 -13.90 -8.55
CA TYR A 139 1.13 -15.19 -7.91
C TYR A 139 -0.04 -16.15 -8.11
N CYS A 140 -1.27 -15.70 -7.88
CA CYS A 140 -2.47 -16.52 -8.02
C CYS A 140 -2.59 -17.13 -9.43
N VAL A 141 -2.41 -16.34 -10.49
CA VAL A 141 -2.52 -16.83 -11.87
C VAL A 141 -1.32 -17.66 -12.32
N SER A 142 -0.17 -17.54 -11.67
CA SER A 142 1.01 -18.36 -11.95
C SER A 142 0.90 -19.79 -11.40
N LEU A 143 -0.01 -20.02 -10.45
CA LEU A 143 -0.23 -21.33 -9.86
C LEU A 143 -0.87 -22.30 -10.89
N PRO A 144 -0.47 -23.60 -10.86
CA PRO A 144 -1.25 -24.65 -11.51
C PRO A 144 -2.69 -24.65 -11.01
N GLU A 145 -3.63 -25.10 -11.86
CA GLU A 145 -5.08 -25.05 -11.54
C GLU A 145 -5.40 -25.74 -10.22
N GLU A 146 -4.82 -26.92 -9.96
CA GLU A 146 -5.03 -27.65 -8.69
C GLU A 146 -4.55 -26.85 -7.45
N ALA A 147 -3.38 -26.20 -7.54
CA ALA A 147 -2.84 -25.38 -6.44
C ALA A 147 -3.67 -24.11 -6.22
N ARG A 148 -4.14 -23.51 -7.31
CA ARG A 148 -5.01 -22.33 -7.23
C ARG A 148 -6.37 -22.67 -6.62
N GLU A 149 -6.93 -23.83 -6.92
CA GLU A 149 -8.19 -24.27 -6.32
C GLU A 149 -8.01 -24.59 -4.82
N LYS A 150 -6.88 -25.19 -4.40
CA LYS A 150 -6.55 -25.36 -2.98
C LYS A 150 -6.44 -24.02 -2.26
N LEU A 151 -5.83 -23.01 -2.89
CA LEU A 151 -5.76 -21.65 -2.34
C LEU A 151 -7.15 -21.01 -2.24
N ARG A 152 -7.97 -21.16 -3.25
CA ARG A 152 -9.35 -20.68 -3.25
C ARG A 152 -10.16 -21.30 -2.12
N GLN A 153 -10.07 -22.63 -1.95
CA GLN A 153 -10.78 -23.35 -0.90
C GLN A 153 -10.29 -22.92 0.49
N LYS A 154 -8.97 -22.84 0.69
CA LYS A 154 -8.40 -22.37 1.96
C LYS A 154 -8.88 -20.97 2.34
N LEU A 155 -8.90 -20.03 1.41
CA LEU A 155 -9.43 -18.69 1.63
C LEU A 155 -10.91 -18.71 1.95
N SER A 156 -11.67 -19.56 1.26
CA SER A 156 -13.11 -19.73 1.53
C SER A 156 -13.39 -20.24 2.94
N ASP A 157 -12.51 -21.10 3.46
CA ASP A 157 -12.66 -21.67 4.80
C ASP A 157 -12.19 -20.73 5.91
N ASP A 158 -11.13 -19.93 5.63
CA ASP A 158 -10.50 -19.05 6.63
C ASP A 158 -11.18 -17.69 6.79
N LEU A 159 -11.86 -17.20 5.75
CA LEU A 159 -12.43 -15.86 5.77
C LEU A 159 -13.68 -15.76 6.65
N PRO A 160 -13.76 -14.77 7.55
CA PRO A 160 -14.95 -14.54 8.34
C PRO A 160 -16.09 -14.09 7.44
N ARG A 161 -17.25 -14.74 7.56
CA ARG A 161 -18.48 -14.37 6.84
C ARG A 161 -19.57 -14.01 7.84
N GLN A 162 -20.34 -13.02 7.47
CA GLN A 162 -21.58 -12.69 8.16
C GLN A 162 -22.70 -13.66 7.73
N ASP A 163 -23.80 -13.69 8.44
CA ASP A 163 -24.95 -14.58 8.17
C ASP A 163 -25.52 -14.42 6.75
N ASN A 164 -25.39 -13.22 6.19
CA ASN A 164 -25.80 -12.90 4.81
C ASN A 164 -24.76 -13.22 3.73
N GLY A 165 -23.63 -13.85 4.11
CA GLY A 165 -22.54 -14.19 3.18
C GLY A 165 -21.49 -13.09 2.97
N THR A 166 -21.73 -11.88 3.46
CA THR A 166 -20.83 -10.73 3.32
C THR A 166 -19.52 -10.94 4.06
N ILE A 167 -18.40 -10.53 3.45
CA ILE A 167 -17.08 -10.53 4.05
C ILE A 167 -16.69 -9.08 4.31
N THR A 168 -16.38 -8.73 5.56
CA THR A 168 -15.90 -7.41 5.93
C THR A 168 -14.49 -7.52 6.51
N LEU A 169 -13.54 -6.86 5.88
CA LEU A 169 -12.15 -6.76 6.31
C LEU A 169 -11.79 -5.29 6.51
N ASN A 170 -10.73 -5.02 7.26
CA ASN A 170 -10.26 -3.65 7.44
C ASN A 170 -9.11 -3.33 6.49
N ALA A 171 -9.09 -2.11 5.95
CA ALA A 171 -7.94 -1.55 5.29
C ALA A 171 -7.47 -0.31 6.04
N ARG A 172 -6.15 -0.21 6.27
CA ARG A 172 -5.49 0.91 6.93
C ARG A 172 -4.38 1.48 6.06
N ALA A 173 -4.38 2.79 5.90
CA ALA A 173 -3.28 3.55 5.34
C ALA A 173 -2.68 4.47 6.43
N TRP A 174 -1.39 4.71 6.36
CA TRP A 174 -0.73 5.77 7.09
C TRP A 174 -0.71 7.03 6.25
N ALA A 175 -1.34 8.09 6.74
CA ALA A 175 -1.31 9.42 6.14
C ALA A 175 -0.31 10.28 6.87
N VAL A 176 0.56 10.93 6.12
CA VAL A 176 1.57 11.85 6.63
C VAL A 176 1.30 13.23 6.06
N LYS A 177 1.34 14.23 6.95
CA LYS A 177 1.33 15.65 6.61
C LYS A 177 2.52 16.32 7.27
N THR A 178 3.19 17.19 6.54
CA THR A 178 4.39 17.89 7.01
C THR A 178 4.53 19.23 6.31
N LEU A 179 5.37 20.10 6.86
CA LEU A 179 5.66 21.42 6.31
C LEU A 179 7.07 21.47 5.73
N ALA A 180 7.20 22.15 4.60
CA ALA A 180 8.51 22.53 4.10
C ALA A 180 9.04 23.72 4.94
N GLY A 181 10.22 23.52 5.52
CA GLY A 181 10.93 24.57 6.28
C GLY A 181 11.63 25.55 5.38
#